data_ec183295e4457768ee689b6ed3921db9
#
_entry.id   ec183295e4457768ee689b6ed3921db9
#
_cell.length_a   1.000
_cell.length_b   1.000
_cell.length_c   1.000
_cell.angle_alpha   90.00
_cell.angle_beta   90.00
_cell.angle_gamma   90.00
#
_symmetry.space_group_name_H-M   'P 1'
#
loop_
_entity.id
_entity.type
_entity.pdbx_description
1 polymer ?
#
loop_
_entity_poly.entity_id
_entity_poly.type
_entity_poly.pdbx_seq_one_letter_code
_entity_poly.pdbx_strand_id
1 'polypeptide(L)'
;GIAFTEKLIPFEESNHANFKSFAPSAKVPCLHDGGTVVWDSLAIMEYLAERHAGVWPEDATARAWARSASAEMHAGFNGLRSHCSMNCALRLRLHTVHDSLASDLQRLDELWNDSLSRFGGPFLAGAAFTAVDAFYAPVAFRVQTYGLPLSPASQAYANRLLALEGMRSWYEAALSEPWREAGHEREVLAQAELLQDFRR
;
A
#
# COMPACT_ATOMS: atom_id res chain seq x y z
N GLY A 1 -14.33 2.10 8.89
CA GLY A 1 -15.75 1.81 8.94
C GLY A 1 -16.62 2.75 8.11
N ILE A 2 -16.07 3.44 7.08
CA ILE A 2 -16.88 4.23 6.14
C ILE A 2 -17.49 3.25 5.12
N ALA A 3 -18.82 3.24 5.00
CA ALA A 3 -19.50 2.39 4.03
C ALA A 3 -19.26 2.91 2.60
N PHE A 4 -18.98 2.01 1.67
CA PHE A 4 -18.81 2.32 0.25
C PHE A 4 -19.22 1.12 -0.61
N THR A 5 -19.45 1.37 -1.89
CA THR A 5 -19.64 0.33 -2.90
C THR A 5 -18.39 0.23 -3.74
N GLU A 6 -17.77 -0.92 -3.75
CA GLU A 6 -16.59 -1.18 -4.57
C GLU A 6 -17.01 -1.55 -6.00
N LYS A 7 -16.32 -0.94 -6.97
CA LYS A 7 -16.37 -1.35 -8.37
C LYS A 7 -14.99 -1.76 -8.83
N LEU A 8 -14.73 -3.07 -8.83
CA LEU A 8 -13.47 -3.63 -9.29
C LEU A 8 -13.44 -3.66 -10.82
N ILE A 9 -12.36 -3.17 -11.41
CA ILE A 9 -12.13 -3.15 -12.85
C ILE A 9 -10.76 -3.76 -13.11
N PRO A 10 -10.70 -4.97 -13.68
CA PRO A 10 -9.42 -5.60 -14.03
C PRO A 10 -8.66 -4.77 -15.08
N PHE A 11 -7.33 -4.84 -15.02
CA PHE A 11 -6.48 -4.26 -16.06
C PHE A 11 -6.41 -5.24 -17.25
N GLU A 12 -7.03 -4.83 -18.35
CA GLU A 12 -7.01 -5.57 -19.62
C GLU A 12 -6.65 -4.61 -20.75
N GLU A 13 -5.91 -5.08 -21.76
CA GLU A 13 -5.54 -4.24 -22.91
C GLU A 13 -6.77 -3.63 -23.59
N SER A 14 -7.88 -4.38 -23.63
CA SER A 14 -9.14 -3.98 -24.28
C SER A 14 -9.88 -2.87 -23.53
N ASN A 15 -9.65 -2.66 -22.23
CA ASN A 15 -10.45 -1.73 -21.42
C ASN A 15 -9.71 -0.47 -20.96
N HIS A 16 -8.43 -0.30 -21.32
CA HIS A 16 -7.63 0.87 -20.91
C HIS A 16 -8.30 2.22 -21.31
N ALA A 17 -8.97 2.26 -22.46
CA ALA A 17 -9.72 3.45 -22.88
C ALA A 17 -10.91 3.75 -21.95
N ASN A 18 -11.48 2.74 -21.28
CA ASN A 18 -12.62 2.90 -20.39
C ASN A 18 -12.25 3.59 -19.08
N PHE A 19 -10.98 3.56 -18.66
CA PHE A 19 -10.56 4.21 -17.41
C PHE A 19 -10.82 5.72 -17.42
N LYS A 20 -10.69 6.39 -18.59
CA LYS A 20 -11.04 7.80 -18.73
C LYS A 20 -12.52 8.10 -18.54
N SER A 21 -13.41 7.13 -18.74
CA SER A 21 -14.85 7.35 -18.60
C SER A 21 -15.30 7.55 -17.15
N PHE A 22 -14.50 7.08 -16.17
CA PHE A 22 -14.83 7.21 -14.75
C PHE A 22 -13.72 7.89 -13.92
N ALA A 23 -12.49 7.97 -14.42
CA ALA A 23 -11.36 8.58 -13.75
C ALA A 23 -10.69 9.60 -14.68
N PRO A 24 -10.70 10.90 -14.36
CA PRO A 24 -10.12 11.95 -15.21
C PRO A 24 -8.64 11.74 -15.55
N SER A 25 -7.89 11.13 -14.63
CA SER A 25 -6.47 10.76 -14.82
C SER A 25 -6.26 9.44 -15.57
N ALA A 26 -7.33 8.70 -15.88
CA ALA A 26 -7.28 7.30 -16.34
C ALA A 26 -6.52 6.37 -15.38
N LYS A 27 -6.47 6.71 -14.08
CA LYS A 27 -5.82 5.90 -13.02
C LYS A 27 -6.82 5.60 -11.91
N VAL A 28 -6.52 4.58 -11.14
CA VAL A 28 -7.26 4.18 -9.93
C VAL A 28 -6.36 4.35 -8.71
N PRO A 29 -6.96 4.59 -7.52
CA PRO A 29 -8.38 4.67 -7.23
C PRO A 29 -9.04 5.96 -7.71
N CYS A 30 -10.35 5.92 -7.93
CA CYS A 30 -11.19 7.08 -8.18
C CYS A 30 -12.47 6.97 -7.35
N LEU A 31 -12.76 7.98 -6.54
CA LEU A 31 -13.96 8.05 -5.70
C LEU A 31 -15.05 8.84 -6.41
N HIS A 32 -16.27 8.31 -6.44
CA HIS A 32 -17.48 8.99 -6.83
C HIS A 32 -18.38 9.14 -5.61
N ASP A 33 -18.66 10.38 -5.20
CA ASP A 33 -19.54 10.70 -4.09
C ASP A 33 -20.59 11.73 -4.54
N GLY A 34 -21.81 11.25 -4.82
CA GLY A 34 -22.84 12.06 -5.45
C GLY A 34 -22.39 12.62 -6.79
N GLY A 35 -22.36 13.95 -6.91
CA GLY A 35 -21.85 14.67 -8.10
C GLY A 35 -20.36 14.97 -8.08
N THR A 36 -19.64 14.58 -7.02
CA THR A 36 -18.19 14.87 -6.86
C THR A 36 -17.37 13.67 -7.28
N VAL A 37 -16.35 13.93 -8.11
CA VAL A 37 -15.36 12.92 -8.51
C VAL A 37 -14.00 13.33 -7.94
N VAL A 38 -13.40 12.45 -7.14
CA VAL A 38 -12.12 12.70 -6.49
C VAL A 38 -11.13 11.63 -6.93
N TRP A 39 -10.00 12.03 -7.41
CA TRP A 39 -8.92 11.14 -7.82
C TRP A 39 -7.60 11.61 -7.29
N ASP A 40 -6.76 10.78 -7.23
CA ASP A 40 -5.61 10.33 -6.54
C ASP A 40 -5.88 9.92 -5.08
N SER A 41 -5.19 8.85 -4.64
CA SER A 41 -5.42 8.27 -3.31
C SER A 41 -5.20 9.27 -2.17
N LEU A 42 -4.23 10.19 -2.31
CA LEU A 42 -3.96 11.20 -1.28
C LEU A 42 -5.09 12.24 -1.22
N ALA A 43 -5.58 12.70 -2.38
CA ALA A 43 -6.72 13.61 -2.44
C ALA A 43 -8.00 12.97 -1.90
N ILE A 44 -8.22 11.67 -2.17
CA ILE A 44 -9.35 10.91 -1.60
C ILE A 44 -9.27 10.87 -0.07
N MET A 45 -8.07 10.66 0.51
CA MET A 45 -7.90 10.67 1.97
C MET A 45 -8.20 12.04 2.58
N GLU A 46 -7.75 13.13 1.96
CA GLU A 46 -8.07 14.49 2.42
C GLU A 46 -9.56 14.79 2.29
N TYR A 47 -10.19 14.44 1.17
CA TYR A 47 -11.64 14.58 0.98
C TYR A 47 -12.45 13.84 2.05
N LEU A 48 -12.05 12.61 2.39
CA LEU A 48 -12.70 11.82 3.42
C LEU A 48 -12.44 12.40 4.83
N ALA A 49 -11.27 12.95 5.08
CA ALA A 49 -10.91 13.54 6.36
C ALA A 49 -11.72 14.79 6.71
N GLU A 50 -12.19 15.53 5.71
CA GLU A 50 -13.10 16.68 5.92
C GLU A 50 -14.48 16.25 6.44
N ARG A 51 -14.87 14.99 6.27
CA ARG A 51 -16.20 14.45 6.52
C ARG A 51 -16.23 13.41 7.62
N HIS A 52 -15.10 12.76 7.87
CA HIS A 52 -15.01 11.62 8.79
C HIS A 52 -13.85 11.79 9.74
N ALA A 53 -14.16 11.82 11.03
CA ALA A 53 -13.14 11.79 12.08
C ALA A 53 -12.37 10.46 12.03
N GLY A 54 -11.10 10.49 12.46
CA GLY A 54 -10.24 9.29 12.55
C GLY A 54 -9.54 8.90 11.25
N VAL A 55 -9.79 9.56 10.12
CA VAL A 55 -8.98 9.39 8.89
C VAL A 55 -7.55 9.83 9.16
N TRP A 56 -7.36 10.98 9.80
CA TRP A 56 -6.07 11.43 10.33
C TRP A 56 -6.08 11.45 11.86
N PRO A 57 -4.91 11.44 12.52
CA PRO A 57 -4.81 11.61 13.98
C PRO A 57 -5.43 12.92 14.47
N GLU A 58 -6.02 12.90 15.66
CA GLU A 58 -6.55 14.11 16.29
C GLU A 58 -5.44 15.05 16.76
N ASP A 59 -4.33 14.51 17.28
CA ASP A 59 -3.16 15.29 17.66
C ASP A 59 -2.55 15.99 16.45
N ALA A 60 -2.34 17.29 16.55
CA ALA A 60 -1.88 18.12 15.43
C ALA A 60 -0.46 17.76 14.97
N THR A 61 0.42 17.36 15.89
CA THR A 61 1.80 16.97 15.60
C THR A 61 1.84 15.61 14.88
N ALA A 62 1.10 14.64 15.41
CA ALA A 62 0.96 13.32 14.78
C ALA A 62 0.28 13.42 13.40
N ARG A 63 -0.73 14.28 13.27
CA ARG A 63 -1.41 14.54 11.99
C ARG A 63 -0.50 15.16 10.95
N ALA A 64 0.31 16.15 11.32
CA ALA A 64 1.28 16.76 10.41
C ALA A 64 2.32 15.75 9.96
N TRP A 65 2.84 14.94 10.88
CA TRP A 65 3.76 13.85 10.57
C TRP A 65 3.12 12.80 9.65
N ALA A 66 1.91 12.36 9.98
CA ALA A 66 1.17 11.35 9.20
C ALA A 66 0.95 11.79 7.73
N ARG A 67 0.58 13.06 7.51
CA ARG A 67 0.46 13.62 6.16
C ARG A 67 1.79 13.66 5.43
N SER A 68 2.87 14.05 6.09
CA SER A 68 4.22 14.07 5.50
C SER A 68 4.67 12.67 5.09
N ALA A 69 4.52 11.69 5.99
CA ALA A 69 4.88 10.29 5.73
C ALA A 69 4.03 9.66 4.62
N SER A 70 2.73 10.00 4.55
CA SER A 70 1.85 9.55 3.47
C SER A 70 2.24 10.15 2.12
N ALA A 71 2.57 11.44 2.08
CA ALA A 71 3.05 12.11 0.87
C ALA A 71 4.41 11.55 0.41
N GLU A 72 5.32 11.25 1.35
CA GLU A 72 6.60 10.61 1.05
C GLU A 72 6.39 9.22 0.44
N MET A 73 5.48 8.40 1.00
CA MET A 73 5.14 7.10 0.42
C MET A 73 4.48 7.25 -0.94
N HIS A 74 3.60 8.24 -1.10
CA HIS A 74 2.89 8.47 -2.35
C HIS A 74 3.81 8.85 -3.51
N ALA A 75 4.77 9.73 -3.27
CA ALA A 75 5.66 10.29 -4.30
C ALA A 75 7.03 9.58 -4.41
N GLY A 76 7.42 8.82 -3.39
CA GLY A 76 8.76 8.25 -3.26
C GLY A 76 8.82 6.73 -3.31
N PHE A 77 9.89 6.20 -2.72
CA PHE A 77 10.17 4.75 -2.64
C PHE A 77 10.17 4.04 -4.00
N ASN A 78 10.79 4.71 -4.98
CA ASN A 78 10.83 4.22 -6.36
C ASN A 78 11.66 2.94 -6.51
N GLY A 79 12.73 2.77 -5.74
CA GLY A 79 13.51 1.54 -5.69
C GLY A 79 12.66 0.35 -5.20
N LEU A 80 11.91 0.55 -4.11
CA LEU A 80 10.97 -0.45 -3.60
C LEU A 80 9.89 -0.79 -4.63
N ARG A 81 9.30 0.20 -5.28
CA ARG A 81 8.24 -0.01 -6.27
C ARG A 81 8.73 -0.72 -7.52
N SER A 82 9.92 -0.37 -8.00
CA SER A 82 10.51 -0.92 -9.24
C SER A 82 11.06 -2.32 -9.07
N HIS A 83 11.65 -2.64 -7.91
CA HIS A 83 12.27 -3.94 -7.67
C HIS A 83 11.38 -4.93 -6.92
N CYS A 84 10.35 -4.42 -6.22
CA CYS A 84 9.39 -5.22 -5.46
C CYS A 84 7.97 -4.88 -5.89
N SER A 85 7.59 -5.28 -7.09
CA SER A 85 6.23 -5.10 -7.60
C SER A 85 5.18 -5.68 -6.67
N MET A 86 3.99 -5.06 -6.63
CA MET A 86 2.93 -5.50 -5.73
C MET A 86 2.39 -6.86 -6.13
N ASN A 87 2.52 -7.85 -5.26
CA ASN A 87 1.94 -9.16 -5.40
C ASN A 87 1.65 -9.74 -4.00
N CYS A 88 0.42 -10.12 -3.71
CA CYS A 88 0.04 -10.67 -2.41
C CYS A 88 0.28 -12.18 -2.33
N ALA A 89 0.15 -12.88 -3.45
CA ALA A 89 0.03 -14.32 -3.49
C ALA A 89 1.38 -15.07 -3.53
N LEU A 90 2.42 -14.42 -4.02
CA LEU A 90 3.72 -15.05 -4.19
C LEU A 90 4.62 -14.90 -2.97
N ARG A 91 5.57 -15.84 -2.84
CA ARG A 91 6.77 -15.68 -2.00
C ARG A 91 7.97 -15.79 -2.92
N LEU A 92 8.82 -14.78 -2.85
CA LEU A 92 9.87 -14.51 -3.82
C LEU A 92 11.20 -14.26 -3.12
N ARG A 93 12.29 -14.62 -3.79
CA ARG A 93 13.64 -14.25 -3.39
C ARG A 93 14.26 -13.39 -4.50
N LEU A 94 14.58 -12.15 -4.21
CA LEU A 94 15.25 -11.27 -5.18
C LEU A 94 16.59 -11.86 -5.62
N HIS A 95 16.87 -11.80 -6.91
CA HIS A 95 18.18 -12.18 -7.46
C HIS A 95 19.26 -11.21 -7.04
N THR A 96 18.90 -9.92 -6.92
CA THR A 96 19.83 -8.84 -6.54
C THR A 96 19.07 -7.79 -5.71
N VAL A 97 19.72 -7.30 -4.65
CA VAL A 97 19.27 -6.12 -3.93
C VAL A 97 20.03 -4.93 -4.48
N HIS A 98 19.36 -4.09 -5.26
CA HIS A 98 19.93 -2.88 -5.85
C HIS A 98 20.08 -1.77 -4.80
N ASP A 99 21.05 -0.87 -4.98
CA ASP A 99 21.32 0.24 -4.05
C ASP A 99 20.09 1.14 -3.81
N SER A 100 19.30 1.38 -4.84
CA SER A 100 18.04 2.13 -4.73
C SER A 100 17.02 1.46 -3.81
N LEU A 101 16.91 0.13 -3.87
CA LEU A 101 16.06 -0.63 -2.96
C LEU A 101 16.64 -0.62 -1.54
N ALA A 102 17.93 -0.81 -1.39
CA ALA A 102 18.59 -0.78 -0.07
C ALA A 102 18.39 0.58 0.62
N SER A 103 18.55 1.68 -0.13
CA SER A 103 18.29 3.04 0.36
C SER A 103 16.83 3.24 0.78
N ASP A 104 15.87 2.76 -0.02
CA ASP A 104 14.45 2.85 0.32
C ASP A 104 14.10 2.04 1.56
N LEU A 105 14.68 0.83 1.72
CA LEU A 105 14.46 0.00 2.91
C LEU A 105 15.04 0.65 4.17
N GLN A 106 16.23 1.24 4.07
CA GLN A 106 16.79 2.00 5.19
C GLN A 106 15.89 3.17 5.57
N ARG A 107 15.45 3.96 4.59
CA ARG A 107 14.54 5.10 4.84
C ARG A 107 13.22 4.66 5.44
N LEU A 108 12.64 3.59 4.95
CA LEU A 108 11.41 3.00 5.47
C LEU A 108 11.56 2.60 6.94
N ASP A 109 12.65 1.93 7.27
CA ASP A 109 12.95 1.46 8.62
C ASP A 109 13.17 2.63 9.59
N GLU A 110 13.91 3.66 9.19
CA GLU A 110 14.08 4.89 9.94
C GLU A 110 12.73 5.56 10.24
N LEU A 111 11.90 5.74 9.20
CA LEU A 111 10.60 6.39 9.31
C LEU A 111 9.65 5.64 10.26
N TRP A 112 9.58 4.32 10.15
CA TRP A 112 8.70 3.52 10.99
C TRP A 112 9.18 3.47 12.43
N ASN A 113 10.49 3.30 12.67
CA ASN A 113 11.05 3.29 14.04
C ASN A 113 10.90 4.64 14.73
N ASP A 114 11.18 5.75 14.04
CA ASP A 114 10.99 7.10 14.59
C ASP A 114 9.54 7.31 15.05
N SER A 115 8.59 6.99 14.19
CA SER A 115 7.18 7.21 14.48
C SER A 115 6.64 6.32 15.60
N LEU A 116 6.96 5.02 15.57
CA LEU A 116 6.54 4.09 16.61
C LEU A 116 7.09 4.49 17.99
N SER A 117 8.34 4.98 18.03
CA SER A 117 8.95 5.51 19.24
C SER A 117 8.29 6.82 19.68
N ARG A 118 8.10 7.75 18.75
CA ARG A 118 7.63 9.10 19.02
C ARG A 118 6.17 9.15 19.44
N PHE A 119 5.30 8.37 18.82
CA PHE A 119 3.85 8.39 19.05
C PHE A 119 3.37 7.20 19.89
N GLY A 120 4.27 6.34 20.37
CA GLY A 120 3.99 5.23 21.28
C GLY A 120 3.32 4.02 20.66
N GLY A 121 3.17 3.97 19.33
CA GLY A 121 2.57 2.82 18.64
C GLY A 121 1.17 2.44 19.17
N PRO A 122 0.63 1.29 18.75
CA PRO A 122 1.17 0.28 17.84
C PRO A 122 1.07 0.63 16.35
N PHE A 123 0.46 1.74 15.98
CA PHE A 123 0.37 2.27 14.63
C PHE A 123 1.30 3.47 14.45
N LEU A 124 1.56 3.89 13.21
CA LEU A 124 2.57 4.92 12.92
C LEU A 124 2.24 6.28 13.55
N ALA A 125 0.99 6.62 13.73
CA ALA A 125 0.59 7.89 14.30
C ALA A 125 -0.06 7.78 15.70
N GLY A 126 0.19 6.67 16.41
CA GLY A 126 -0.31 6.45 17.78
C GLY A 126 -1.08 5.15 17.96
N ALA A 127 -2.09 5.16 18.83
CA ALA A 127 -2.81 3.95 19.24
C ALA A 127 -3.81 3.42 18.20
N ALA A 128 -4.26 4.25 17.26
CA ALA A 128 -5.28 3.90 16.28
C ALA A 128 -4.72 3.83 14.86
N PHE A 129 -5.28 2.91 14.06
CA PHE A 129 -5.05 2.86 12.62
C PHE A 129 -5.61 4.12 11.96
N THR A 130 -4.83 4.76 11.09
CA THR A 130 -5.21 5.97 10.34
C THR A 130 -4.78 5.87 8.87
N ALA A 131 -5.04 6.90 8.09
CA ALA A 131 -4.69 6.92 6.66
C ALA A 131 -3.20 6.66 6.41
N VAL A 132 -2.28 7.12 7.29
CA VAL A 132 -0.86 6.84 7.10
C VAL A 132 -0.56 5.33 7.09
N ASP A 133 -1.22 4.56 7.94
CA ASP A 133 -1.04 3.10 7.97
C ASP A 133 -1.59 2.45 6.70
N ALA A 134 -2.69 3.00 6.15
CA ALA A 134 -3.25 2.55 4.87
C ALA A 134 -2.28 2.80 3.70
N PHE A 135 -1.54 3.91 3.68
CA PHE A 135 -0.50 4.17 2.68
C PHE A 135 0.66 3.17 2.74
N TYR A 136 0.97 2.64 3.92
CA TYR A 136 2.01 1.63 4.11
C TYR A 136 1.50 0.17 4.04
N ALA A 137 0.19 -0.06 3.96
CA ALA A 137 -0.38 -1.40 3.81
C ALA A 137 0.18 -2.19 2.60
N PRO A 138 0.31 -1.60 1.39
CA PRO A 138 0.96 -2.29 0.27
C PRO A 138 2.43 -2.61 0.50
N VAL A 139 3.13 -1.84 1.36
CA VAL A 139 4.52 -2.11 1.72
C VAL A 139 4.62 -3.34 2.60
N ALA A 140 3.68 -3.53 3.54
CA ALA A 140 3.64 -4.74 4.37
C ALA A 140 3.50 -6.02 3.52
N PHE A 141 2.70 -6.00 2.45
CA PHE A 141 2.66 -7.12 1.51
C PHE A 141 3.98 -7.31 0.76
N ARG A 142 4.65 -6.23 0.32
CA ARG A 142 5.98 -6.34 -0.32
C ARG A 142 7.01 -6.95 0.63
N VAL A 143 7.02 -6.53 1.89
CA VAL A 143 7.88 -7.11 2.93
C VAL A 143 7.64 -8.62 3.04
N GLN A 144 6.39 -9.06 3.08
CA GLN A 144 6.03 -10.47 3.15
C GLN A 144 6.41 -11.22 1.88
N THR A 145 6.09 -10.67 0.70
CA THR A 145 6.28 -11.33 -0.59
C THR A 145 7.75 -11.57 -0.90
N TYR A 146 8.59 -10.58 -0.63
CA TYR A 146 10.02 -10.63 -0.99
C TYR A 146 10.93 -10.95 0.20
N GLY A 147 10.39 -11.16 1.40
CA GLY A 147 11.18 -11.41 2.60
C GLY A 147 12.15 -10.26 2.90
N LEU A 148 11.71 -9.00 2.74
CA LEU A 148 12.58 -7.84 2.85
C LEU A 148 13.08 -7.65 4.29
N PRO A 149 14.38 -7.42 4.49
CA PRO A 149 14.94 -7.25 5.82
C PRO A 149 14.58 -5.88 6.40
N LEU A 150 13.98 -5.87 7.59
CA LEU A 150 13.69 -4.68 8.38
C LEU A 150 14.09 -4.94 9.84
N SER A 151 14.21 -3.88 10.64
CA SER A 151 14.41 -4.00 12.07
C SER A 151 13.26 -4.75 12.75
N PRO A 152 13.47 -5.33 13.94
CA PRO A 152 12.41 -6.06 14.66
C PRO A 152 11.14 -5.25 14.89
N ALA A 153 11.25 -3.94 15.17
CA ALA A 153 10.09 -3.08 15.40
C ALA A 153 9.30 -2.84 14.11
N SER A 154 9.97 -2.56 12.99
CA SER A 154 9.34 -2.41 11.68
C SER A 154 8.74 -3.72 11.19
N GLN A 155 9.39 -4.84 11.41
CA GLN A 155 8.85 -6.16 11.08
C GLN A 155 7.58 -6.46 11.90
N ALA A 156 7.58 -6.13 13.20
CA ALA A 156 6.41 -6.29 14.06
C ALA A 156 5.25 -5.41 13.59
N TYR A 157 5.53 -4.18 13.13
CA TYR A 157 4.53 -3.29 12.55
C TYR A 157 3.95 -3.86 11.24
N ALA A 158 4.80 -4.30 10.31
CA ALA A 158 4.35 -4.93 9.06
C ALA A 158 3.44 -6.14 9.34
N ASN A 159 3.84 -7.01 10.27
CA ASN A 159 3.05 -8.16 10.69
C ASN A 159 1.71 -7.76 11.31
N ARG A 160 1.67 -6.67 12.07
CA ARG A 160 0.43 -6.11 12.64
C ARG A 160 -0.51 -5.64 11.54
N LEU A 161 -0.03 -4.93 10.52
CA LEU A 161 -0.85 -4.54 9.37
C LEU A 161 -1.45 -5.76 8.68
N LEU A 162 -0.64 -6.76 8.37
CA LEU A 162 -1.09 -8.00 7.73
C LEU A 162 -2.13 -8.77 8.55
N ALA A 163 -2.11 -8.62 9.88
CA ALA A 163 -3.06 -9.27 10.80
C ALA A 163 -4.41 -8.55 10.91
N LEU A 164 -4.55 -7.33 10.38
CA LEU A 164 -5.82 -6.61 10.38
C LEU A 164 -6.89 -7.37 9.58
N GLU A 165 -8.13 -7.31 10.03
CA GLU A 165 -9.25 -7.97 9.36
C GLU A 165 -9.39 -7.54 7.89
N GLY A 166 -9.33 -6.23 7.61
CA GLY A 166 -9.39 -5.70 6.25
C GLY A 166 -8.25 -6.19 5.37
N MET A 167 -7.03 -6.30 5.91
CA MET A 167 -5.87 -6.81 5.17
C MET A 167 -6.01 -8.30 4.87
N ARG A 168 -6.52 -9.09 5.80
CA ARG A 168 -6.79 -10.52 5.60
C ARG A 168 -7.88 -10.74 4.56
N SER A 169 -8.97 -9.97 4.65
CA SER A 169 -10.06 -10.02 3.68
C SER A 169 -9.57 -9.68 2.27
N TRP A 170 -8.77 -8.63 2.15
CA TRP A 170 -8.15 -8.26 0.87
C TRP A 170 -7.20 -9.34 0.34
N TYR A 171 -6.38 -9.93 1.21
CA TYR A 171 -5.49 -11.03 0.86
C TYR A 171 -6.25 -12.24 0.32
N GLU A 172 -7.31 -12.70 1.00
CA GLU A 172 -8.14 -13.83 0.57
C GLU A 172 -8.82 -13.55 -0.79
N ALA A 173 -9.31 -12.32 -1.00
CA ALA A 173 -9.86 -11.92 -2.29
C ALA A 173 -8.80 -11.99 -3.40
N ALA A 174 -7.59 -11.46 -3.16
CA ALA A 174 -6.48 -11.48 -4.11
C ALA A 174 -6.03 -12.90 -4.48
N LEU A 175 -6.05 -13.85 -3.55
CA LEU A 175 -5.72 -15.26 -3.83
C LEU A 175 -6.73 -15.92 -4.76
N SER A 176 -7.96 -15.45 -4.77
CA SER A 176 -9.10 -16.02 -5.51
C SER A 176 -9.39 -15.28 -6.83
N GLU A 177 -8.62 -14.24 -7.18
CA GLU A 177 -8.81 -13.50 -8.42
C GLU A 177 -8.56 -14.37 -9.65
N PRO A 178 -9.52 -14.44 -10.60
CA PRO A 178 -9.40 -15.29 -11.78
C PRO A 178 -8.51 -14.69 -12.87
N TRP A 179 -8.34 -13.37 -12.88
CA TRP A 179 -7.54 -12.66 -13.88
C TRP A 179 -6.08 -12.58 -13.49
N ARG A 180 -5.23 -12.44 -14.50
CA ARG A 180 -3.78 -12.28 -14.37
C ARG A 180 -3.31 -11.20 -15.34
N GLU A 181 -2.39 -10.36 -14.88
CA GLU A 181 -1.71 -9.40 -15.74
C GLU A 181 -0.34 -9.98 -16.11
N ALA A 182 -0.26 -10.54 -17.35
CA ALA A 182 0.88 -11.32 -17.79
C ALA A 182 2.19 -10.53 -17.92
N GLY A 183 2.11 -9.22 -18.20
CA GLY A 183 3.27 -8.32 -18.23
C GLY A 183 3.89 -8.18 -16.86
N HIS A 184 3.06 -7.87 -15.88
CA HIS A 184 3.44 -7.73 -14.48
C HIS A 184 4.05 -9.01 -13.90
N GLU A 185 3.45 -10.17 -14.21
CA GLU A 185 4.00 -11.46 -13.76
C GLU A 185 5.38 -11.74 -14.34
N ARG A 186 5.60 -11.43 -15.63
CA ARG A 186 6.93 -11.56 -16.24
C ARG A 186 7.97 -10.65 -15.60
N GLU A 187 7.60 -9.40 -15.29
CA GLU A 187 8.49 -8.45 -14.63
C GLU A 187 8.91 -8.96 -13.24
N VAL A 188 7.96 -9.47 -12.47
CA VAL A 188 8.22 -10.03 -11.14
C VAL A 188 9.19 -11.20 -11.22
N LEU A 189 8.93 -12.17 -12.11
CA LEU A 189 9.76 -13.38 -12.24
C LEU A 189 11.12 -13.10 -12.89
N ALA A 190 11.27 -12.01 -13.63
CA ALA A 190 12.57 -11.59 -14.14
C ALA A 190 13.51 -11.05 -13.04
N GLN A 191 12.95 -10.56 -11.93
CA GLN A 191 13.72 -9.97 -10.82
C GLN A 191 13.92 -10.91 -9.63
N ALA A 192 13.14 -11.99 -9.54
CA ALA A 192 13.10 -12.84 -8.36
C ALA A 192 12.84 -14.32 -8.68
N GLU A 193 13.41 -15.19 -7.86
CA GLU A 193 13.10 -16.62 -7.84
C GLU A 193 11.75 -16.85 -7.15
N LEU A 194 10.87 -17.63 -7.77
CA LEU A 194 9.61 -18.05 -7.18
C LEU A 194 9.87 -19.15 -6.14
N LEU A 195 9.56 -18.86 -4.88
CA LEU A 195 9.64 -19.82 -3.78
C LEU A 195 8.32 -20.55 -3.54
N GLN A 196 7.20 -19.80 -3.59
CA GLN A 196 5.87 -20.35 -3.36
C GLN A 196 4.79 -19.50 -4.05
N ASP A 197 3.74 -20.15 -4.51
CA ASP A 197 2.53 -19.56 -5.10
C ASP A 197 1.31 -20.03 -4.31
N PHE A 198 0.56 -19.08 -3.75
CA PHE A 198 -0.64 -19.35 -2.94
C PHE A 198 -1.95 -19.11 -3.71
N ARG A 199 -1.88 -18.76 -4.99
CA ARG A 199 -3.07 -18.52 -5.83
C ARG A 199 -3.93 -19.79 -5.92
N ARG A 200 -5.24 -19.58 -6.02
CA ARG A 200 -6.25 -20.65 -6.11
C ARG A 200 -6.84 -20.73 -7.50
#